data_a1eac694559d7fbf5e2847317f64b884
#
_entry.id   a1eac694559d7fbf5e2847317f64b884
#
_cell.length_a   1.000
_cell.length_b   1.000
_cell.length_c   1.000
_cell.angle_alpha   90.00
_cell.angle_beta   90.00
_cell.angle_gamma   90.00
#
_symmetry.space_group_name_H-M   'P 1'
#
loop_
_entity.id
_entity.type
_entity.pdbx_description
1 polymer ?
#
loop_
_entity_poly.entity_id
_entity_poly.type
_entity_poly.pdbx_seq_one_letter_code
_entity_poly.pdbx_strand_id
1 'polypeptide(L)'
;MKKACKGNLPSLIFLFFLLMLWQLGAMKVNAAYILPTPVQILNKLWELRSVLFTVHLPATMFVTFLGLLISLVLGLSLAVLMDAGSFFRKAVYPIVVASQTIPTTAIAPLFVLWFGYGIWSKVLVTVLITFFPITITVYDGLQSAKVEMSELLLTYGATKRDIFFKIKVPCTLPYFFSAIKMAIPMSIIGAAIGEWLGAQSGLGYFSRRMMTQLDGAGVFAPIVLLSAVAMLAVALVALVEKKVVRWRGEL
;
A
#
# COMPACT_ATOMS: atom_id res chain seq x y z
N MET A 1 20.75 18.81 11.73
CA MET A 1 19.30 19.05 11.74
C MET A 1 18.83 20.28 10.94
N LYS A 2 19.59 21.36 10.76
CA LYS A 2 19.14 22.58 10.05
C LYS A 2 19.08 22.49 8.49
N LYS A 3 19.71 21.50 7.85
CA LYS A 3 19.65 21.35 6.36
C LYS A 3 18.39 20.61 5.85
N ALA A 4 17.74 19.79 6.65
CA ALA A 4 16.54 19.05 6.24
C ALA A 4 15.27 19.94 6.15
N CYS A 5 15.19 21.02 6.93
CA CYS A 5 14.05 21.95 6.90
C CYS A 5 14.01 22.86 5.66
N LYS A 6 15.15 23.19 5.05
CA LYS A 6 15.18 24.06 3.86
C LYS A 6 14.73 23.35 2.57
N GLY A 7 14.81 22.01 2.48
CA GLY A 7 14.40 21.25 1.30
C GLY A 7 12.89 21.13 1.11
N ASN A 8 12.11 21.16 2.19
CA ASN A 8 10.66 20.89 2.14
C ASN A 8 9.79 22.17 2.14
N LEU A 9 10.39 23.35 2.31
CA LEU A 9 9.66 24.62 2.36
C LEU A 9 8.83 24.89 1.11
N PRO A 10 9.36 24.73 -0.13
CA PRO A 10 8.56 24.91 -1.34
C PRO A 10 7.35 23.97 -1.42
N SER A 11 7.54 22.70 -1.02
CA SER A 11 6.46 21.71 -1.03
C SER A 11 5.37 22.04 -0.01
N LEU A 12 5.74 22.55 1.17
CA LEU A 12 4.78 22.97 2.20
C LEU A 12 4.00 24.22 1.76
N ILE A 13 4.68 25.21 1.14
CA ILE A 13 4.04 26.40 0.60
C ILE A 13 3.04 26.01 -0.49
N PHE A 14 3.45 25.12 -1.41
CA PHE A 14 2.58 24.65 -2.49
C PHE A 14 1.37 23.88 -1.96
N LEU A 15 1.56 23.00 -0.99
CA LEU A 15 0.47 22.28 -0.33
C LEU A 15 -0.51 23.24 0.35
N PHE A 16 0.01 24.23 1.09
CA PHE A 16 -0.82 25.27 1.72
C PHE A 16 -1.62 26.06 0.70
N PHE A 17 -0.99 26.43 -0.42
CA PHE A 17 -1.67 27.11 -1.52
C PHE A 17 -2.82 26.27 -2.10
N LEU A 18 -2.59 24.97 -2.34
CA LEU A 18 -3.63 24.05 -2.82
C LEU A 18 -4.80 23.92 -1.82
N LEU A 19 -4.50 23.81 -0.52
CA LEU A 19 -5.53 23.75 0.53
C LEU A 19 -6.34 25.04 0.60
N MET A 20 -5.70 26.21 0.42
CA MET A 20 -6.39 27.50 0.36
C MET A 20 -7.28 27.61 -0.88
N LEU A 21 -6.81 27.17 -2.04
CA LEU A 21 -7.62 27.13 -3.26
C LEU A 21 -8.85 26.23 -3.08
N TRP A 22 -8.65 25.03 -2.47
CA TRP A 22 -9.78 24.14 -2.16
C TRP A 22 -10.76 24.81 -1.18
N GLN A 23 -10.25 25.40 -0.10
CA GLN A 23 -11.10 26.08 0.90
C GLN A 23 -11.97 27.16 0.24
N LEU A 24 -11.34 28.06 -0.54
CA LEU A 24 -12.04 29.16 -1.20
C LEU A 24 -13.02 28.67 -2.28
N GLY A 25 -12.61 27.66 -3.06
CA GLY A 25 -13.47 27.05 -4.08
C GLY A 25 -14.70 26.37 -3.48
N ALA A 26 -14.52 25.60 -2.40
CA ALA A 26 -15.61 24.94 -1.71
C ALA A 26 -16.59 25.95 -1.04
N MET A 27 -16.05 27.02 -0.46
CA MET A 27 -16.89 28.11 0.09
C MET A 27 -17.72 28.78 -1.01
N LYS A 28 -17.17 28.97 -2.21
CA LYS A 28 -17.86 29.61 -3.34
C LYS A 28 -18.95 28.71 -3.92
N VAL A 29 -18.73 27.39 -3.98
CA VAL A 29 -19.72 26.39 -4.42
C VAL A 29 -20.87 26.28 -3.42
N ASN A 30 -20.60 26.49 -2.14
CA ASN A 30 -21.57 26.46 -1.03
C ASN A 30 -22.47 25.21 -1.00
N ALA A 31 -21.94 24.07 -1.43
CA ALA A 31 -22.63 22.77 -1.46
C ALA A 31 -21.77 21.73 -0.71
N ALA A 32 -21.81 21.77 0.64
CA ALA A 32 -21.00 20.94 1.51
C ALA A 32 -21.21 19.43 1.30
N TYR A 33 -22.34 19.03 0.76
CA TYR A 33 -22.66 17.64 0.43
C TYR A 33 -21.91 17.13 -0.84
N ILE A 34 -21.50 18.06 -1.74
CA ILE A 34 -20.70 17.74 -2.93
C ILE A 34 -19.21 17.99 -2.66
N LEU A 35 -18.90 19.20 -2.19
CA LEU A 35 -17.53 19.67 -1.99
C LEU A 35 -17.40 20.33 -0.61
N PRO A 36 -17.13 19.54 0.45
CA PRO A 36 -16.90 20.10 1.78
C PRO A 36 -15.58 20.86 1.82
N THR A 37 -15.50 21.87 2.66
CA THR A 37 -14.25 22.59 2.91
C THR A 37 -13.30 21.74 3.78
N PRO A 38 -11.96 21.89 3.65
CA PRO A 38 -10.99 21.27 4.54
C PRO A 38 -11.30 21.48 6.03
N VAL A 39 -11.77 22.66 6.42
CA VAL A 39 -12.15 22.95 7.81
C VAL A 39 -13.36 22.12 8.24
N GLN A 40 -14.39 21.99 7.39
CA GLN A 40 -15.56 21.15 7.69
C GLN A 40 -15.16 19.66 7.84
N ILE A 41 -14.24 19.19 7.02
CA ILE A 41 -13.73 17.80 7.12
C ILE A 41 -13.01 17.58 8.45
N LEU A 42 -12.14 18.50 8.88
CA LEU A 42 -11.43 18.42 10.16
C LEU A 42 -12.39 18.48 11.35
N ASN A 43 -13.37 19.35 11.32
CA ASN A 43 -14.39 19.44 12.34
C ASN A 43 -15.20 18.13 12.42
N LYS A 44 -15.58 17.58 11.27
CA LYS A 44 -16.30 16.30 11.21
C LYS A 44 -15.47 15.13 11.70
N LEU A 45 -14.17 15.12 11.37
CA LEU A 45 -13.22 14.12 11.90
C LEU A 45 -13.13 14.17 13.43
N TRP A 46 -13.11 15.40 13.98
CA TRP A 46 -13.11 15.60 15.44
C TRP A 46 -14.41 15.17 16.10
N GLU A 47 -15.54 15.51 15.51
CA GLU A 47 -16.87 15.10 15.97
C GLU A 47 -17.00 13.57 16.03
N LEU A 48 -16.58 12.89 14.97
CA LEU A 48 -16.69 11.46 14.79
C LEU A 48 -15.51 10.66 15.34
N ARG A 49 -14.51 11.31 15.96
CA ARG A 49 -13.26 10.67 16.39
C ARG A 49 -13.45 9.39 17.19
N SER A 50 -14.39 9.39 18.13
CA SER A 50 -14.62 8.22 18.97
C SER A 50 -14.98 6.99 18.11
N VAL A 51 -16.02 7.09 17.28
CA VAL A 51 -16.49 5.99 16.45
C VAL A 51 -15.45 5.59 15.39
N LEU A 52 -14.79 6.58 14.75
CA LEU A 52 -13.77 6.31 13.75
C LEU A 52 -12.57 5.56 14.33
N PHE A 53 -12.05 5.99 15.49
CA PHE A 53 -10.85 5.38 16.09
C PHE A 53 -11.11 4.11 16.86
N THR A 54 -12.29 3.94 17.47
CA THR A 54 -12.56 2.74 18.31
C THR A 54 -13.21 1.60 17.55
N VAL A 55 -13.96 1.87 16.48
CA VAL A 55 -14.71 0.85 15.73
C VAL A 55 -14.16 0.67 14.32
N HIS A 56 -14.11 1.75 13.54
CA HIS A 56 -13.87 1.63 12.10
C HIS A 56 -12.38 1.50 11.75
N LEU A 57 -11.51 2.25 12.39
CA LEU A 57 -10.06 2.17 12.13
C LEU A 57 -9.48 0.79 12.48
N PRO A 58 -9.75 0.18 13.66
CA PRO A 58 -9.24 -1.16 13.96
C PRO A 58 -9.72 -2.22 12.97
N ALA A 59 -10.98 -2.14 12.53
CA ALA A 59 -11.53 -3.07 11.54
C ALA A 59 -10.78 -2.99 10.20
N THR A 60 -10.57 -1.78 9.67
CA THR A 60 -9.81 -1.58 8.43
C THR A 60 -8.35 -2.00 8.60
N MET A 61 -7.71 -1.66 9.73
CA MET A 61 -6.31 -2.03 9.98
C MET A 61 -6.12 -3.54 10.06
N PHE A 62 -7.08 -4.27 10.63
CA PHE A 62 -7.01 -5.73 10.68
C PHE A 62 -7.06 -6.36 9.28
N VAL A 63 -7.98 -5.91 8.41
CA VAL A 63 -8.08 -6.37 7.02
C VAL A 63 -6.80 -6.01 6.26
N THR A 64 -6.33 -4.77 6.39
CA THR A 64 -5.12 -4.27 5.75
C THR A 64 -3.89 -5.08 6.15
N PHE A 65 -3.70 -5.31 7.46
CA PHE A 65 -2.56 -6.06 7.98
C PHE A 65 -2.58 -7.50 7.50
N LEU A 66 -3.71 -8.19 7.60
CA LEU A 66 -3.85 -9.58 7.18
C LEU A 66 -3.66 -9.73 5.67
N GLY A 67 -4.28 -8.84 4.88
CA GLY A 67 -4.11 -8.82 3.43
C GLY A 67 -2.68 -8.55 3.00
N LEU A 68 -2.01 -7.56 3.63
CA LEU A 68 -0.60 -7.25 3.37
C LEU A 68 0.32 -8.41 3.74
N LEU A 69 0.08 -9.07 4.89
CA LEU A 69 0.88 -10.22 5.33
C LEU A 69 0.78 -11.37 4.34
N ILE A 70 -0.44 -11.73 3.92
CA ILE A 70 -0.66 -12.79 2.92
C ILE A 70 0.00 -12.41 1.60
N SER A 71 -0.14 -11.16 1.16
CA SER A 71 0.49 -10.66 -0.08
C SER A 71 2.01 -10.70 -0.02
N LEU A 72 2.60 -10.40 1.13
CA LEU A 72 4.05 -10.51 1.33
C LEU A 72 4.51 -11.97 1.20
N VAL A 73 3.83 -12.90 1.87
CA VAL A 73 4.18 -14.31 1.80
C VAL A 73 4.04 -14.83 0.37
N LEU A 74 2.91 -14.56 -0.29
CA LEU A 74 2.68 -14.97 -1.68
C LEU A 74 3.66 -14.31 -2.65
N GLY A 75 3.84 -13.00 -2.54
CA GLY A 75 4.71 -12.24 -3.44
C GLY A 75 6.17 -12.65 -3.34
N LEU A 76 6.69 -12.81 -2.12
CA LEU A 76 8.04 -13.30 -1.89
C LEU A 76 8.22 -14.73 -2.41
N SER A 77 7.27 -15.63 -2.13
CA SER A 77 7.32 -17.02 -2.59
C SER A 77 7.34 -17.10 -4.11
N LEU A 78 6.48 -16.33 -4.80
CA LEU A 78 6.44 -16.30 -6.26
C LEU A 78 7.71 -15.69 -6.85
N ALA A 79 8.25 -14.61 -6.26
CA ALA A 79 9.50 -13.99 -6.71
C ALA A 79 10.69 -14.97 -6.63
N VAL A 80 10.82 -15.67 -5.50
CA VAL A 80 11.86 -16.68 -5.30
C VAL A 80 11.66 -17.87 -6.24
N LEU A 81 10.43 -18.32 -6.45
CA LEU A 81 10.11 -19.39 -7.40
C LEU A 81 10.52 -19.01 -8.83
N MET A 82 10.23 -17.79 -9.28
CA MET A 82 10.64 -17.30 -10.60
C MET A 82 12.16 -17.17 -10.74
N ASP A 83 12.87 -16.84 -9.65
CA ASP A 83 14.33 -16.77 -9.64
C ASP A 83 14.99 -18.16 -9.66
N ALA A 84 14.31 -19.19 -9.15
CA ALA A 84 14.83 -20.57 -9.08
C ALA A 84 15.08 -21.20 -10.45
N GLY A 85 14.40 -20.75 -11.53
CA GLY A 85 14.65 -21.30 -12.86
C GLY A 85 13.80 -20.66 -13.98
N SER A 86 14.33 -20.75 -15.21
CA SER A 86 13.69 -20.19 -16.41
C SER A 86 12.31 -20.78 -16.70
N PHE A 87 12.09 -22.05 -16.34
CA PHE A 87 10.78 -22.70 -16.48
C PHE A 87 9.73 -22.01 -15.61
N PHE A 88 10.01 -21.85 -14.31
CA PHE A 88 9.08 -21.20 -13.38
C PHE A 88 8.82 -19.73 -13.78
N ARG A 89 9.86 -19.04 -14.21
CA ARG A 89 9.71 -17.66 -14.72
C ARG A 89 8.74 -17.59 -15.90
N LYS A 90 8.96 -18.44 -16.92
CA LYS A 90 8.11 -18.47 -18.11
C LYS A 90 6.67 -18.89 -17.80
N ALA A 91 6.45 -19.71 -16.79
CA ALA A 91 5.12 -20.17 -16.39
C ALA A 91 4.40 -19.13 -15.51
N VAL A 92 5.07 -18.58 -14.50
CA VAL A 92 4.45 -17.74 -13.46
C VAL A 92 4.36 -16.27 -13.87
N TYR A 93 5.41 -15.71 -14.48
CA TYR A 93 5.47 -14.28 -14.81
C TYR A 93 4.28 -13.80 -15.66
N PRO A 94 3.87 -14.49 -16.76
CA PRO A 94 2.72 -14.07 -17.55
C PRO A 94 1.42 -14.07 -16.75
N ILE A 95 1.23 -15.04 -15.85
CA ILE A 95 0.03 -15.14 -15.00
C ILE A 95 -0.01 -13.97 -14.01
N VAL A 96 1.12 -13.66 -13.38
CA VAL A 96 1.25 -12.55 -12.44
C VAL A 96 0.96 -11.22 -13.15
N VAL A 97 1.49 -11.02 -14.37
CA VAL A 97 1.22 -9.82 -15.18
C VAL A 97 -0.25 -9.77 -15.60
N ALA A 98 -0.81 -10.89 -16.09
CA ALA A 98 -2.20 -10.95 -16.52
C ALA A 98 -3.18 -10.65 -15.37
N SER A 99 -2.85 -11.01 -14.12
CA SER A 99 -3.69 -10.72 -12.95
C SER A 99 -3.95 -9.22 -12.75
N GLN A 100 -3.06 -8.35 -13.22
CA GLN A 100 -3.20 -6.88 -13.12
C GLN A 100 -4.11 -6.29 -14.21
N THR A 101 -4.36 -7.03 -15.29
CA THR A 101 -5.27 -6.55 -16.34
C THR A 101 -6.74 -6.66 -15.94
N ILE A 102 -7.03 -7.43 -14.90
CA ILE A 102 -8.39 -7.65 -14.44
C ILE A 102 -8.75 -6.53 -13.44
N PRO A 103 -9.81 -5.74 -13.72
CA PRO A 103 -10.26 -4.70 -12.80
C PRO A 103 -10.67 -5.30 -11.45
N THR A 104 -9.93 -4.97 -10.39
CA THR A 104 -10.19 -5.51 -9.04
C THR A 104 -11.58 -5.15 -8.53
N THR A 105 -12.09 -3.98 -8.89
CA THR A 105 -13.45 -3.53 -8.57
C THR A 105 -14.53 -4.40 -9.22
N ALA A 106 -14.25 -5.02 -10.37
CA ALA A 106 -15.17 -5.92 -11.04
C ALA A 106 -15.18 -7.33 -10.40
N ILE A 107 -14.03 -7.80 -9.87
CA ILE A 107 -13.93 -9.11 -9.21
C ILE A 107 -14.39 -9.03 -7.74
N ALA A 108 -14.26 -7.91 -7.10
CA ALA A 108 -14.55 -7.77 -5.67
C ALA A 108 -15.99 -8.23 -5.28
N PRO A 109 -17.06 -7.98 -6.06
CA PRO A 109 -18.38 -8.55 -5.79
C PRO A 109 -18.41 -10.10 -5.85
N LEU A 110 -17.60 -10.73 -6.71
CA LEU A 110 -17.51 -12.20 -6.77
C LEU A 110 -16.92 -12.78 -5.48
N PHE A 111 -15.95 -12.10 -4.86
CA PHE A 111 -15.44 -12.55 -3.56
C PHE A 111 -16.50 -12.46 -2.46
N VAL A 112 -17.39 -11.46 -2.52
CA VAL A 112 -18.52 -11.39 -1.60
C VAL A 112 -19.52 -12.52 -1.87
N LEU A 113 -19.76 -12.86 -3.13
CA LEU A 113 -20.62 -13.97 -3.51
C LEU A 113 -20.09 -15.33 -3.05
N TRP A 114 -18.78 -15.56 -3.16
CA TRP A 114 -18.14 -16.84 -2.81
C TRP A 114 -17.88 -17.00 -1.31
N PHE A 115 -17.46 -15.92 -0.63
CA PHE A 115 -17.01 -15.95 0.77
C PHE A 115 -17.94 -15.20 1.72
N GLY A 116 -19.05 -14.66 1.21
CA GLY A 116 -20.00 -13.88 2.00
C GLY A 116 -19.46 -12.52 2.43
N TYR A 117 -20.20 -11.87 3.33
CA TYR A 117 -19.86 -10.54 3.88
C TYR A 117 -18.79 -10.61 5.01
N GLY A 118 -18.14 -11.74 5.15
CA GLY A 118 -17.10 -11.97 6.14
C GLY A 118 -15.82 -11.18 5.89
N ILE A 119 -14.78 -11.49 6.67
CA ILE A 119 -13.49 -10.82 6.56
C ILE A 119 -12.72 -11.27 5.32
N TRP A 120 -12.90 -12.53 4.88
CA TRP A 120 -12.11 -13.13 3.81
C TRP A 120 -12.36 -12.49 2.46
N SER A 121 -13.58 -12.08 2.14
CA SER A 121 -13.88 -11.34 0.91
C SER A 121 -13.06 -10.06 0.79
N LYS A 122 -12.92 -9.30 1.89
CA LYS A 122 -12.15 -8.06 1.97
C LYS A 122 -10.65 -8.30 1.90
N VAL A 123 -10.17 -9.32 2.64
CA VAL A 123 -8.76 -9.73 2.62
C VAL A 123 -8.34 -10.17 1.22
N LEU A 124 -9.16 -10.94 0.50
CA LEU A 124 -8.85 -11.37 -0.85
C LEU A 124 -8.77 -10.20 -1.85
N VAL A 125 -9.66 -9.20 -1.74
CA VAL A 125 -9.54 -7.96 -2.53
C VAL A 125 -8.21 -7.28 -2.25
N THR A 126 -7.83 -7.16 -0.98
CA THR A 126 -6.57 -6.56 -0.56
C THR A 126 -5.38 -7.34 -1.11
N VAL A 127 -5.40 -8.66 -1.00
CA VAL A 127 -4.34 -9.54 -1.54
C VAL A 127 -4.20 -9.37 -3.04
N LEU A 128 -5.31 -9.40 -3.78
CA LEU A 128 -5.29 -9.29 -5.24
C LEU A 128 -4.65 -7.97 -5.73
N ILE A 129 -4.85 -6.87 -4.98
CA ILE A 129 -4.27 -5.56 -5.32
C ILE A 129 -2.78 -5.50 -4.98
N THR A 130 -2.36 -6.17 -3.89
CA THR A 130 -1.03 -5.93 -3.32
C THR A 130 0.02 -6.98 -3.66
N PHE A 131 -0.35 -8.24 -3.98
CA PHE A 131 0.64 -9.29 -4.22
C PHE A 131 1.51 -9.05 -5.46
N PHE A 132 0.91 -8.51 -6.53
CA PHE A 132 1.63 -8.28 -7.80
C PHE A 132 2.81 -7.31 -7.65
N PRO A 133 2.62 -6.06 -7.16
CA PRO A 133 3.74 -5.14 -7.04
C PRO A 133 4.84 -5.68 -6.11
N ILE A 134 4.48 -6.44 -5.08
CA ILE A 134 5.45 -7.11 -4.22
C ILE A 134 6.23 -8.15 -5.03
N THR A 135 5.53 -9.03 -5.76
CA THR A 135 6.14 -10.11 -6.54
C THR A 135 7.14 -9.57 -7.55
N ILE A 136 6.72 -8.61 -8.37
CA ILE A 136 7.56 -8.08 -9.45
C ILE A 136 8.73 -7.29 -8.90
N THR A 137 8.49 -6.38 -7.94
CA THR A 137 9.56 -5.55 -7.39
C THR A 137 10.62 -6.39 -6.68
N VAL A 138 10.22 -7.42 -5.94
CA VAL A 138 11.18 -8.33 -5.29
C VAL A 138 11.91 -9.19 -6.32
N TYR A 139 11.21 -9.69 -7.35
CA TYR A 139 11.84 -10.44 -8.43
C TYR A 139 12.89 -9.59 -9.16
N ASP A 140 12.58 -8.33 -9.49
CA ASP A 140 13.54 -7.38 -10.09
C ASP A 140 14.76 -7.17 -9.16
N GLY A 141 14.52 -7.13 -7.86
CA GLY A 141 15.58 -7.08 -6.86
C GLY A 141 16.50 -8.31 -6.91
N LEU A 142 15.95 -9.52 -7.03
CA LEU A 142 16.74 -10.75 -7.17
C LEU A 142 17.54 -10.79 -8.47
N GLN A 143 17.01 -10.16 -9.55
CA GLN A 143 17.70 -10.05 -10.84
C GLN A 143 18.70 -8.89 -10.90
N SER A 144 18.67 -7.95 -9.95
CA SER A 144 19.60 -6.81 -9.91
C SER A 144 21.04 -7.18 -9.52
N ALA A 145 21.25 -8.41 -9.05
CA ALA A 145 22.56 -8.95 -8.72
C ALA A 145 23.38 -9.09 -10.01
N LYS A 146 24.56 -8.46 -10.06
CA LYS A 146 25.45 -8.51 -11.22
C LYS A 146 25.88 -9.95 -11.51
N VAL A 147 25.77 -10.38 -12.76
CA VAL A 147 26.11 -11.73 -13.21
C VAL A 147 27.60 -12.00 -12.96
N GLU A 148 28.47 -11.03 -13.24
CA GLU A 148 29.91 -11.13 -13.07
C GLU A 148 30.31 -11.45 -11.62
N MET A 149 29.59 -10.88 -10.64
CA MET A 149 29.81 -11.13 -9.23
C MET A 149 29.44 -12.57 -8.85
N SER A 150 28.37 -13.10 -9.46
CA SER A 150 27.93 -14.47 -9.26
C SER A 150 28.91 -15.46 -9.89
N GLU A 151 29.40 -15.18 -11.10
CA GLU A 151 30.40 -15.98 -11.80
C GLU A 151 31.74 -16.01 -11.06
N LEU A 152 32.18 -14.83 -10.56
CA LEU A 152 33.37 -14.74 -9.73
C LEU A 152 33.28 -15.63 -8.49
N LEU A 153 32.17 -15.60 -7.76
CA LEU A 153 32.00 -16.46 -6.61
C LEU A 153 31.97 -17.94 -6.97
N LEU A 154 31.42 -18.31 -8.14
CA LEU A 154 31.46 -19.69 -8.62
C LEU A 154 32.89 -20.16 -8.86
N THR A 155 33.77 -19.33 -9.40
CA THR A 155 35.19 -19.67 -9.59
C THR A 155 35.93 -19.89 -8.29
N TYR A 156 35.47 -19.26 -7.19
CA TYR A 156 35.97 -19.50 -5.83
C TYR A 156 35.30 -20.69 -5.13
N GLY A 157 34.47 -21.48 -5.84
CA GLY A 157 33.85 -22.67 -5.28
C GLY A 157 32.57 -22.41 -4.48
N ALA A 158 31.97 -21.23 -4.58
CA ALA A 158 30.70 -20.94 -3.92
C ALA A 158 29.54 -21.77 -4.51
N THR A 159 28.62 -22.20 -3.67
CA THR A 159 27.40 -22.90 -4.09
C THR A 159 26.32 -21.90 -4.56
N LYS A 160 25.30 -22.38 -5.30
CA LYS A 160 24.12 -21.57 -5.66
C LYS A 160 23.44 -20.97 -4.44
N ARG A 161 23.45 -21.67 -3.31
CA ARG A 161 22.90 -21.20 -2.05
C ARG A 161 23.73 -20.02 -1.48
N ASP A 162 25.06 -20.09 -1.58
CA ASP A 162 25.93 -18.98 -1.17
C ASP A 162 25.66 -17.73 -2.00
N ILE A 163 25.51 -17.85 -3.30
CA ILE A 163 25.18 -16.75 -4.20
C ILE A 163 23.83 -16.15 -3.82
N PHE A 164 22.84 -16.97 -3.57
CA PHE A 164 21.51 -16.52 -3.18
C PHE A 164 21.55 -15.69 -1.90
N PHE A 165 22.12 -16.23 -0.81
CA PHE A 165 22.11 -15.55 0.49
C PHE A 165 23.14 -14.44 0.62
N LYS A 166 24.30 -14.53 -0.03
CA LYS A 166 25.40 -13.57 0.12
C LYS A 166 25.36 -12.44 -0.91
N ILE A 167 24.73 -12.65 -2.08
CA ILE A 167 24.63 -11.61 -3.13
C ILE A 167 23.18 -11.23 -3.37
N LYS A 168 22.34 -12.17 -3.83
CA LYS A 168 20.98 -11.83 -4.30
C LYS A 168 20.11 -11.26 -3.19
N VAL A 169 20.05 -11.88 -2.01
CA VAL A 169 19.24 -11.39 -0.89
C VAL A 169 19.66 -9.99 -0.44
N PRO A 170 20.96 -9.67 -0.19
CA PRO A 170 21.38 -8.32 0.12
C PRO A 170 21.06 -7.29 -0.97
N CYS A 171 21.27 -7.63 -2.26
CA CYS A 171 20.90 -6.77 -3.37
C CYS A 171 19.37 -6.52 -3.44
N THR A 172 18.56 -7.48 -3.02
CA THR A 172 17.10 -7.39 -3.04
C THR A 172 16.54 -6.53 -1.90
N LEU A 173 17.25 -6.35 -0.78
CA LEU A 173 16.74 -5.63 0.38
C LEU A 173 16.18 -4.22 0.07
N PRO A 174 16.87 -3.36 -0.73
CA PRO A 174 16.30 -2.06 -1.12
C PRO A 174 14.99 -2.18 -1.90
N TYR A 175 14.89 -3.17 -2.77
CA TYR A 175 13.68 -3.47 -3.56
C TYR A 175 12.55 -3.98 -2.68
N PHE A 176 12.87 -4.83 -1.70
CA PHE A 176 11.91 -5.31 -0.71
C PHE A 176 11.28 -4.17 0.09
N PHE A 177 12.08 -3.23 0.59
CA PHE A 177 11.55 -2.06 1.29
C PHE A 177 10.74 -1.16 0.35
N SER A 178 11.15 -1.02 -0.91
CA SER A 178 10.40 -0.28 -1.92
C SER A 178 9.05 -0.95 -2.19
N ALA A 179 9.02 -2.28 -2.32
CA ALA A 179 7.80 -3.06 -2.49
C ALA A 179 6.82 -2.86 -1.30
N ILE A 180 7.31 -2.92 -0.06
CA ILE A 180 6.47 -2.70 1.13
C ILE A 180 5.91 -1.28 1.15
N LYS A 181 6.72 -0.26 0.87
CA LYS A 181 6.26 1.14 0.83
C LYS A 181 5.18 1.38 -0.22
N MET A 182 5.20 0.66 -1.34
CA MET A 182 4.14 0.68 -2.36
C MET A 182 2.92 -0.13 -1.92
N ALA A 183 3.13 -1.29 -1.32
CA ALA A 183 2.06 -2.20 -0.93
C ALA A 183 1.20 -1.68 0.23
N ILE A 184 1.76 -0.90 1.17
CA ILE A 184 1.02 -0.34 2.30
C ILE A 184 -0.17 0.52 1.85
N PRO A 185 -0.02 1.60 1.06
CA PRO A 185 -1.17 2.37 0.61
C PRO A 185 -2.12 1.54 -0.27
N MET A 186 -1.59 0.63 -1.09
CA MET A 186 -2.41 -0.27 -1.92
C MET A 186 -3.24 -1.23 -1.07
N SER A 187 -2.71 -1.75 0.04
CA SER A 187 -3.46 -2.62 0.95
C SER A 187 -4.59 -1.87 1.67
N ILE A 188 -4.36 -0.62 2.05
CA ILE A 188 -5.39 0.25 2.63
C ILE A 188 -6.51 0.52 1.62
N ILE A 189 -6.15 0.82 0.36
CA ILE A 189 -7.12 0.99 -0.73
C ILE A 189 -7.92 -0.30 -0.95
N GLY A 190 -7.23 -1.45 -1.00
CA GLY A 190 -7.87 -2.76 -1.16
C GLY A 190 -8.85 -3.09 -0.04
N ALA A 191 -8.46 -2.82 1.22
CA ALA A 191 -9.34 -2.98 2.38
C ALA A 191 -10.58 -2.08 2.26
N ALA A 192 -10.40 -0.80 1.93
CA ALA A 192 -11.50 0.15 1.77
C ALA A 192 -12.46 -0.26 0.65
N ILE A 193 -11.96 -0.74 -0.51
CA ILE A 193 -12.78 -1.26 -1.60
C ILE A 193 -13.58 -2.50 -1.14
N GLY A 194 -12.93 -3.44 -0.46
CA GLY A 194 -13.59 -4.61 0.08
C GLY A 194 -14.68 -4.26 1.10
N GLU A 195 -14.45 -3.23 1.92
CA GLU A 195 -15.42 -2.73 2.89
C GLU A 195 -16.63 -2.04 2.24
N TRP A 196 -16.44 -1.37 1.10
CA TRP A 196 -17.53 -0.75 0.35
C TRP A 196 -18.58 -1.77 -0.13
N LEU A 197 -18.15 -2.99 -0.41
CA LEU A 197 -19.00 -3.99 -1.05
C LEU A 197 -19.81 -4.82 -0.04
N GLY A 198 -19.29 -4.99 1.18
CA GLY A 198 -19.97 -5.92 2.07
C GLY A 198 -19.47 -5.89 3.51
N ALA A 199 -19.26 -4.71 4.09
CA ALA A 199 -18.89 -4.61 5.50
C ALA A 199 -20.02 -4.06 6.38
N GLN A 200 -19.91 -4.31 7.70
CA GLN A 200 -20.70 -3.66 8.74
C GLN A 200 -19.83 -2.72 9.59
N SER A 201 -18.51 -2.75 9.38
CA SER A 201 -17.53 -1.89 10.05
C SER A 201 -16.36 -1.65 9.12
N GLY A 202 -15.56 -0.63 9.40
CA GLY A 202 -14.41 -0.19 8.62
C GLY A 202 -14.58 1.24 8.12
N LEU A 203 -13.45 1.89 7.80
CA LEU A 203 -13.44 3.28 7.32
C LEU A 203 -14.04 3.42 5.92
N GLY A 204 -13.84 2.41 5.06
CA GLY A 204 -14.46 2.34 3.74
C GLY A 204 -15.98 2.21 3.86
N TYR A 205 -16.46 1.28 4.70
CA TYR A 205 -17.88 1.15 5.01
C TYR A 205 -18.48 2.45 5.53
N PHE A 206 -17.80 3.12 6.46
CA PHE A 206 -18.27 4.37 7.05
C PHE A 206 -18.37 5.48 5.99
N SER A 207 -17.36 5.62 5.12
CA SER A 207 -17.38 6.57 4.01
C SER A 207 -18.58 6.32 3.09
N ARG A 208 -18.86 5.08 2.72
CA ARG A 208 -20.03 4.73 1.90
C ARG A 208 -21.35 5.07 2.60
N ARG A 209 -21.45 4.80 3.90
CA ARG A 209 -22.64 5.13 4.70
C ARG A 209 -22.89 6.65 4.71
N MET A 210 -21.86 7.46 4.91
CA MET A 210 -21.99 8.92 4.87
C MET A 210 -22.38 9.43 3.47
N MET A 211 -21.92 8.76 2.41
CA MET A 211 -22.33 9.08 1.05
C MET A 211 -23.85 8.89 0.84
N THR A 212 -24.45 7.82 1.39
CA THR A 212 -25.89 7.61 1.30
C THR A 212 -26.70 8.63 2.12
N GLN A 213 -26.06 9.28 3.09
CA GLN A 213 -26.65 10.35 3.91
C GLN A 213 -26.41 11.76 3.32
N LEU A 214 -25.73 11.86 2.16
CA LEU A 214 -25.33 13.11 1.55
C LEU A 214 -24.47 13.99 2.47
N ASP A 215 -23.71 13.39 3.40
CA ASP A 215 -22.76 14.07 4.27
C ASP A 215 -21.36 14.03 3.64
N GLY A 216 -21.05 15.02 2.81
CA GLY A 216 -19.76 15.13 2.14
C GLY A 216 -18.58 15.15 3.12
N ALA A 217 -18.67 15.92 4.21
CA ALA A 217 -17.61 15.98 5.22
C ALA A 217 -17.42 14.62 5.93
N GLY A 218 -18.53 13.91 6.19
CA GLY A 218 -18.51 12.55 6.74
C GLY A 218 -17.89 11.52 5.79
N VAL A 219 -17.98 11.72 4.46
CA VAL A 219 -17.30 10.88 3.45
C VAL A 219 -15.81 11.11 3.47
N PHE A 220 -15.35 12.37 3.52
CA PHE A 220 -13.94 12.71 3.46
C PHE A 220 -13.18 12.45 4.77
N ALA A 221 -13.82 12.55 5.93
CA ALA A 221 -13.18 12.36 7.23
C ALA A 221 -12.45 11.00 7.37
N PRO A 222 -13.07 9.84 7.07
CA PRO A 222 -12.37 8.56 7.08
C PRO A 222 -11.28 8.45 6.00
N ILE A 223 -11.41 9.10 4.85
CA ILE A 223 -10.40 9.11 3.79
C ILE A 223 -9.14 9.84 4.25
N VAL A 224 -9.29 10.99 4.93
CA VAL A 224 -8.16 11.72 5.52
C VAL A 224 -7.46 10.86 6.59
N LEU A 225 -8.22 10.15 7.41
CA LEU A 225 -7.66 9.24 8.42
C LEU A 225 -6.90 8.08 7.77
N LEU A 226 -7.45 7.44 6.72
CA LEU A 226 -6.78 6.39 5.96
C LEU A 226 -5.45 6.89 5.37
N SER A 227 -5.47 8.09 4.77
CA SER A 227 -4.28 8.71 4.19
C SER A 227 -3.21 9.00 5.25
N ALA A 228 -3.61 9.53 6.41
CA ALA A 228 -2.70 9.79 7.52
C ALA A 228 -2.04 8.50 8.04
N VAL A 229 -2.81 7.43 8.21
CA VAL A 229 -2.31 6.13 8.63
C VAL A 229 -1.37 5.53 7.58
N ALA A 230 -1.71 5.62 6.29
CA ALA A 230 -0.84 5.17 5.20
C ALA A 230 0.51 5.89 5.23
N MET A 231 0.50 7.22 5.35
CA MET A 231 1.70 8.04 5.42
C MET A 231 2.57 7.69 6.63
N LEU A 232 1.96 7.50 7.80
CA LEU A 232 2.66 7.10 9.02
C LEU A 232 3.29 5.72 8.86
N ALA A 233 2.56 4.75 8.33
CA ALA A 233 3.08 3.39 8.12
C ALA A 233 4.25 3.38 7.12
N VAL A 234 4.14 4.11 6.00
CA VAL A 234 5.23 4.26 5.02
C VAL A 234 6.44 4.96 5.65
N ALA A 235 6.24 6.00 6.45
CA ALA A 235 7.32 6.70 7.16
C ALA A 235 8.06 5.77 8.15
N LEU A 236 7.32 4.94 8.89
CA LEU A 236 7.90 3.94 9.79
C LEU A 236 8.76 2.93 9.03
N VAL A 237 8.26 2.40 7.91
CA VAL A 237 9.03 1.48 7.05
C VAL A 237 10.27 2.16 6.48
N ALA A 238 10.18 3.43 6.06
CA ALA A 238 11.33 4.19 5.58
C ALA A 238 12.41 4.41 6.67
N LEU A 239 12.00 4.57 7.92
CA LEU A 239 12.93 4.65 9.06
C LEU A 239 13.62 3.30 9.31
N VAL A 240 12.89 2.18 9.21
CA VAL A 240 13.47 0.84 9.32
C VAL A 240 14.45 0.57 8.16
N GLU A 241 14.06 0.91 6.93
CA GLU A 241 14.94 0.78 5.75
C GLU A 241 16.29 1.47 5.97
N LYS A 242 16.28 2.73 6.43
CA LYS A 242 17.52 3.48 6.71
C LYS A 242 18.44 2.81 7.73
N LYS A 243 17.88 2.04 8.66
CA LYS A 243 18.67 1.29 9.65
C LYS A 243 19.21 -0.02 9.10
N VAL A 244 18.47 -0.68 8.22
CA VAL A 244 18.79 -2.00 7.65
C VAL A 244 19.72 -1.85 6.44
N VAL A 245 19.40 -0.93 5.52
CA VAL A 245 20.11 -0.73 4.25
C VAL A 245 21.10 0.44 4.38
N ARG A 246 22.10 0.29 5.24
CA ARG A 246 23.08 1.37 5.53
C ARG A 246 24.00 1.67 4.36
N TRP A 247 24.35 0.66 3.56
CA TRP A 247 25.29 0.78 2.43
C TRP A 247 24.77 1.59 1.24
N ARG A 248 23.47 1.93 1.19
CA ARG A 248 22.88 2.76 0.11
C ARG A 248 23.16 4.26 0.29
N GLY A 249 23.60 4.71 1.45
CA GLY A 249 23.92 6.12 1.75
C GLY A 249 25.34 6.53 1.44
N GLU A 250 26.19 5.60 0.98
CA GLU A 250 27.61 5.82 0.69
C GLU A 250 27.92 5.81 -0.82
N LEU A 251 26.90 5.68 -1.69
CA LEU A 251 26.97 5.80 -3.14
C LEU A 251 26.24 7.06 -3.61
#